data_1863a982e2758a58a696b3f0361ab550
#
_entry.id   1863a982e2758a58a696b3f0361ab550
#
_cell.length_a   1.000
_cell.length_b   1.000
_cell.length_c   1.000
_cell.angle_alpha   90.00
_cell.angle_beta   90.00
_cell.angle_gamma   90.00
#
_symmetry.space_group_name_H-M   'P 1'
#
loop_
_entity.id
_entity.type
_entity.pdbx_description
1 polymer ?
#
loop_
_entity_poly.entity_id
_entity_poly.type
_entity_poly.pdbx_seq_one_letter_code
_entity_poly.pdbx_strand_id
1 'polypeptide(L)'
;DAVILPGTKNTISDLLWMRQNGLEARILKHSAQNKPVFGICGGYQMLGMEISDPTGEEYGGTVQGMGLLDTKTVFRPEKHRTRVHGTFGEMKGILKEMEGLPFEGYEIHMGKTELLEGCPMNQIHDTVKKKDRQIPDMEPENRIENSTDGISHGNVYGTYIHGIFDKEKIVSEIVKSLAEKKGLSMEEVEGVDLKAFKESQYDLLADTLRKHLDMKAIYQIMGMQK
;
A
#
# COMPACT_ATOMS: atom_id res chain seq x y z
N ASP A 1 4.31 -5.31 -17.40
CA ASP A 1 3.15 -6.16 -17.15
C ASP A 1 2.16 -5.49 -16.21
N ALA A 2 2.63 -4.93 -15.12
CA ALA A 2 1.86 -4.12 -14.19
C ALA A 2 2.62 -2.85 -13.83
N VAL A 3 1.91 -1.82 -13.38
CA VAL A 3 2.48 -0.59 -12.80
C VAL A 3 2.04 -0.52 -11.35
N ILE A 4 2.96 -0.20 -10.45
CA ILE A 4 2.67 0.07 -9.04
C ILE A 4 3.09 1.50 -8.73
N LEU A 5 2.15 2.31 -8.27
CA LEU A 5 2.37 3.63 -7.69
C LEU A 5 2.44 3.48 -6.18
N PRO A 6 3.62 3.60 -5.57
CA PRO A 6 3.76 3.44 -4.11
C PRO A 6 3.22 4.65 -3.36
N GLY A 7 3.19 4.54 -2.04
CA GLY A 7 3.01 5.67 -1.15
C GLY A 7 4.14 6.68 -1.28
N THR A 8 3.83 7.94 -1.04
CA THR A 8 4.78 9.05 -1.17
C THR A 8 4.69 10.01 0.01
N LYS A 9 5.71 10.83 0.18
CA LYS A 9 5.78 11.86 1.23
C LYS A 9 5.00 13.12 0.85
N ASN A 10 4.92 13.44 -0.44
CA ASN A 10 4.19 14.61 -0.95
C ASN A 10 3.48 14.23 -2.24
N THR A 11 2.22 13.84 -2.11
CA THR A 11 1.42 13.28 -3.19
C THR A 11 1.23 14.25 -4.35
N ILE A 12 0.91 15.51 -4.05
CA ILE A 12 0.63 16.52 -5.08
C ILE A 12 1.91 16.86 -5.85
N SER A 13 3.03 17.11 -5.14
CA SER A 13 4.30 17.43 -5.79
C SER A 13 4.79 16.29 -6.68
N ASP A 14 4.67 15.05 -6.21
CA ASP A 14 5.10 13.88 -6.97
C ASP A 14 4.23 13.64 -8.19
N LEU A 15 2.90 13.84 -8.08
CA LEU A 15 2.00 13.78 -9.23
C LEU A 15 2.36 14.84 -10.29
N LEU A 16 2.58 16.09 -9.88
CA LEU A 16 2.98 17.15 -10.77
C LEU A 16 4.33 16.87 -11.44
N TRP A 17 5.29 16.33 -10.68
CA TRP A 17 6.58 15.90 -11.23
C TRP A 17 6.42 14.76 -12.25
N MET A 18 5.60 13.75 -11.96
CA MET A 18 5.31 12.66 -12.90
C MET A 18 4.66 13.18 -14.19
N ARG A 19 3.76 14.14 -14.08
CA ARG A 19 3.11 14.82 -15.21
C ARG A 19 4.10 15.54 -16.10
N GLN A 20 4.98 16.36 -15.49
CA GLN A 20 6.04 17.10 -16.18
C GLN A 20 7.05 16.19 -16.89
N ASN A 21 7.33 15.01 -16.32
CA ASN A 21 8.27 14.03 -16.88
C ASN A 21 7.61 12.98 -17.80
N GLY A 22 6.33 13.13 -18.11
CA GLY A 22 5.60 12.24 -19.03
C GLY A 22 5.31 10.84 -18.48
N LEU A 23 5.52 10.61 -17.18
CA LEU A 23 5.23 9.32 -16.55
C LEU A 23 3.71 9.10 -16.43
N GLU A 24 2.95 10.13 -16.07
CA GLU A 24 1.49 10.09 -16.06
C GLU A 24 0.92 9.61 -17.39
N ALA A 25 1.37 10.22 -18.52
CA ALA A 25 0.91 9.83 -19.85
C ALA A 25 1.22 8.35 -20.17
N ARG A 26 2.36 7.83 -19.69
CA ARG A 26 2.71 6.41 -19.85
C ARG A 26 1.82 5.50 -19.02
N ILE A 27 1.45 5.89 -17.81
CA ILE A 27 0.53 5.15 -16.95
C ILE A 27 -0.86 5.12 -17.56
N LEU A 28 -1.38 6.26 -18.03
CA LEU A 28 -2.67 6.35 -18.71
C LEU A 28 -2.69 5.47 -19.96
N LYS A 29 -1.63 5.49 -20.77
CA LYS A 29 -1.50 4.60 -21.93
C LYS A 29 -1.46 3.12 -21.54
N HIS A 30 -0.78 2.78 -20.43
CA HIS A 30 -0.71 1.41 -19.89
C HIS A 30 -2.09 0.92 -19.45
N SER A 31 -2.82 1.73 -18.70
CA SER A 31 -4.20 1.46 -18.28
C SER A 31 -5.15 1.30 -19.47
N ALA A 32 -5.05 2.18 -20.48
CA ALA A 32 -5.85 2.11 -21.70
C ALA A 32 -5.63 0.82 -22.53
N GLN A 33 -4.48 0.14 -22.32
CA GLN A 33 -4.19 -1.18 -22.86
C GLN A 33 -4.76 -2.33 -22.01
N ASN A 34 -5.61 -2.02 -21.05
CA ASN A 34 -6.19 -2.97 -20.10
C ASN A 34 -5.12 -3.72 -19.29
N LYS A 35 -4.00 -3.06 -18.99
CA LYS A 35 -2.92 -3.58 -18.15
C LYS A 35 -3.08 -3.09 -16.70
N PRO A 36 -2.68 -3.90 -15.70
CA PRO A 36 -2.92 -3.56 -14.31
C PRO A 36 -2.15 -2.33 -13.84
N VAL A 37 -2.83 -1.50 -13.06
CA VAL A 37 -2.26 -0.37 -12.34
C VAL A 37 -2.69 -0.46 -10.88
N PHE A 38 -1.71 -0.42 -9.97
CA PHE A 38 -1.94 -0.44 -8.53
C PHE A 38 -1.50 0.88 -7.91
N GLY A 39 -2.34 1.49 -7.10
CA GLY A 39 -2.03 2.66 -6.29
C GLY A 39 -2.08 2.32 -4.81
N ILE A 40 -0.99 2.60 -4.08
CA ILE A 40 -0.91 2.43 -2.64
C ILE A 40 -0.78 3.79 -1.97
N CYS A 41 -1.65 4.12 -1.02
CA CYS A 41 -1.62 5.36 -0.25
C CYS A 41 -1.57 6.61 -1.17
N GLY A 42 -0.48 7.36 -1.22
CA GLY A 42 -0.31 8.48 -2.16
C GLY A 42 -0.54 8.09 -3.62
N GLY A 43 -0.06 6.91 -4.03
CA GLY A 43 -0.32 6.37 -5.37
C GLY A 43 -1.81 6.13 -5.64
N TYR A 44 -2.58 5.68 -4.65
CA TYR A 44 -4.02 5.56 -4.75
C TYR A 44 -4.69 6.93 -4.94
N GLN A 45 -4.28 7.93 -4.15
CA GLN A 45 -4.79 9.30 -4.27
C GLN A 45 -4.53 9.88 -5.66
N MET A 46 -3.34 9.64 -6.23
CA MET A 46 -2.98 10.11 -7.58
C MET A 46 -3.86 9.51 -8.68
N LEU A 47 -4.34 8.27 -8.51
CA LEU A 47 -5.20 7.60 -9.49
C LEU A 47 -6.61 8.16 -9.53
N GLY A 48 -7.06 8.89 -8.50
CA GLY A 48 -8.38 9.50 -8.41
C GLY A 48 -8.62 10.64 -9.39
N MET A 49 -9.81 11.22 -9.32
CA MET A 49 -10.23 12.37 -10.14
C MET A 49 -9.58 13.68 -9.66
N GLU A 50 -9.48 13.85 -8.34
CA GLU A 50 -9.09 15.12 -7.74
C GLU A 50 -8.43 14.91 -6.39
N ILE A 51 -7.40 15.73 -6.11
CA ILE A 51 -6.74 15.83 -4.81
C ILE A 51 -6.82 17.28 -4.36
N SER A 52 -7.42 17.53 -3.20
CA SER A 52 -7.57 18.85 -2.60
C SER A 52 -6.80 18.94 -1.29
N ASP A 53 -6.02 19.99 -1.14
CA ASP A 53 -5.25 20.33 0.07
C ASP A 53 -5.57 21.75 0.52
N PRO A 54 -6.77 21.97 1.10
CA PRO A 54 -7.24 23.31 1.44
C PRO A 54 -6.46 23.97 2.56
N THR A 55 -5.81 23.18 3.41
CA THR A 55 -5.05 23.68 4.58
C THR A 55 -3.54 23.75 4.33
N GLY A 56 -3.05 23.23 3.20
CA GLY A 56 -1.63 23.27 2.87
C GLY A 56 -0.78 22.25 3.65
N GLU A 57 -1.34 21.09 3.93
CA GLU A 57 -0.62 20.02 4.64
C GLU A 57 0.58 19.49 3.86
N GLU A 58 0.49 19.45 2.53
CA GLU A 58 1.56 19.04 1.64
C GLU A 58 1.98 20.14 0.66
N TYR A 59 1.05 20.67 -0.13
CA TYR A 59 1.33 21.57 -1.24
C TYR A 59 0.39 22.79 -1.26
N GLY A 60 -0.84 22.59 -0.84
CA GLY A 60 -1.94 23.56 -0.92
C GLY A 60 -2.67 23.55 -2.26
N GLY A 61 -3.94 23.99 -2.22
CA GLY A 61 -4.77 24.08 -3.40
C GLY A 61 -5.41 22.77 -3.82
N THR A 62 -5.80 22.68 -5.10
CA THR A 62 -6.49 21.50 -5.67
C THR A 62 -5.88 21.17 -7.01
N VAL A 63 -5.61 19.90 -7.24
CA VAL A 63 -5.07 19.38 -8.50
C VAL A 63 -5.95 18.25 -9.04
N GLN A 64 -5.98 18.13 -10.35
CA GLN A 64 -6.60 16.99 -11.03
C GLN A 64 -5.71 15.76 -10.84
N GLY A 65 -6.29 14.63 -10.45
CA GLY A 65 -5.63 13.33 -10.45
C GLY A 65 -5.51 12.74 -11.87
N MET A 66 -5.17 11.47 -11.95
CA MET A 66 -5.05 10.75 -13.23
C MET A 66 -6.42 10.34 -13.81
N GLY A 67 -7.51 10.40 -13.03
CA GLY A 67 -8.87 10.09 -13.48
C GLY A 67 -9.08 8.62 -13.83
N LEU A 68 -8.31 7.71 -13.23
CA LEU A 68 -8.43 6.27 -13.44
C LEU A 68 -9.34 5.58 -12.42
N LEU A 69 -9.61 6.24 -11.30
CA LEU A 69 -10.52 5.78 -10.24
C LEU A 69 -11.53 6.89 -9.91
N ASP A 70 -12.78 6.53 -9.70
CA ASP A 70 -13.86 7.46 -9.37
C ASP A 70 -13.80 7.84 -7.88
N THR A 71 -12.75 8.56 -7.52
CA THR A 71 -12.49 8.98 -6.15
C THR A 71 -12.03 10.43 -6.09
N LYS A 72 -12.32 11.09 -4.95
CA LYS A 72 -11.78 12.40 -4.60
C LYS A 72 -11.12 12.33 -3.25
N THR A 73 -9.94 12.92 -3.13
CA THR A 73 -9.18 12.98 -1.89
C THR A 73 -9.11 14.40 -1.36
N VAL A 74 -9.38 14.58 -0.06
CA VAL A 74 -9.18 15.84 0.64
C VAL A 74 -8.18 15.61 1.77
N PHE A 75 -7.07 16.34 1.76
CA PHE A 75 -6.11 16.34 2.86
C PHE A 75 -6.72 17.03 4.11
N ARG A 76 -6.38 16.49 5.27
CA ARG A 76 -6.79 16.99 6.58
C ARG A 76 -5.61 16.91 7.55
N PRO A 77 -5.58 17.76 8.60
CA PRO A 77 -4.52 17.75 9.61
C PRO A 77 -4.41 16.42 10.37
N GLU A 78 -5.54 15.71 10.50
CA GLU A 78 -5.60 14.46 11.25
C GLU A 78 -4.90 13.33 10.48
N LYS A 79 -3.90 12.75 11.13
CA LYS A 79 -3.16 11.60 10.59
C LYS A 79 -3.82 10.30 11.05
N HIS A 80 -4.31 9.52 10.10
CA HIS A 80 -4.77 8.17 10.37
C HIS A 80 -3.60 7.20 10.43
N ARG A 81 -3.53 6.37 11.51
CA ARG A 81 -2.49 5.36 11.67
C ARG A 81 -3.04 4.16 12.40
N THR A 82 -3.21 3.04 11.70
CA THR A 82 -3.75 1.82 12.29
C THR A 82 -3.19 0.56 11.62
N ARG A 83 -3.18 -0.56 12.35
CA ARG A 83 -2.97 -1.89 11.76
C ARG A 83 -4.33 -2.48 11.43
N VAL A 84 -4.40 -3.12 10.26
CA VAL A 84 -5.64 -3.68 9.74
C VAL A 84 -5.49 -5.14 9.35
N HIS A 85 -6.56 -5.90 9.58
CA HIS A 85 -6.76 -7.23 9.03
C HIS A 85 -8.06 -7.22 8.26
N GLY A 86 -8.08 -7.85 7.11
CA GLY A 86 -9.26 -7.87 6.27
C GLY A 86 -9.23 -8.96 5.23
N THR A 87 -10.20 -8.91 4.35
CA THR A 87 -10.29 -9.74 3.15
C THR A 87 -10.50 -8.87 1.93
N PHE A 88 -10.01 -9.31 0.79
CA PHE A 88 -10.38 -8.69 -0.48
C PHE A 88 -11.89 -8.86 -0.71
N GLY A 89 -12.53 -7.76 -1.12
CA GLY A 89 -13.93 -7.75 -1.52
C GLY A 89 -14.11 -8.30 -2.94
N GLU A 90 -15.23 -7.95 -3.57
CA GLU A 90 -15.48 -8.29 -4.97
C GLU A 90 -14.45 -7.64 -5.88
N MET A 91 -13.64 -8.46 -6.54
CA MET A 91 -12.56 -8.02 -7.40
C MET A 91 -12.92 -8.24 -8.87
N LYS A 92 -12.43 -7.34 -9.72
CA LYS A 92 -12.57 -7.46 -11.17
C LYS A 92 -11.20 -7.55 -11.85
N GLY A 93 -11.21 -7.90 -13.13
CA GLY A 93 -9.98 -7.97 -13.92
C GLY A 93 -9.06 -9.11 -13.49
N ILE A 94 -7.77 -8.84 -13.43
CA ILE A 94 -6.76 -9.87 -13.12
C ILE A 94 -6.76 -10.32 -11.66
N LEU A 95 -7.39 -9.56 -10.76
CA LEU A 95 -7.43 -9.88 -9.33
C LEU A 95 -8.71 -10.60 -8.90
N LYS A 96 -9.53 -11.06 -9.84
CA LYS A 96 -10.80 -11.73 -9.53
C LYS A 96 -10.62 -12.91 -8.56
N GLU A 97 -9.57 -13.69 -8.72
CA GLU A 97 -9.27 -14.85 -7.87
C GLU A 97 -8.79 -14.49 -6.46
N MET A 98 -8.64 -13.19 -6.17
CA MET A 98 -8.24 -12.72 -4.84
C MET A 98 -9.42 -12.49 -3.91
N GLU A 99 -10.65 -12.49 -4.41
CA GLU A 99 -11.85 -12.31 -3.60
C GLU A 99 -11.87 -13.26 -2.40
N GLY A 100 -12.11 -12.70 -1.21
CA GLY A 100 -12.12 -13.43 0.05
C GLY A 100 -10.75 -13.82 0.60
N LEU A 101 -9.64 -13.59 -0.10
CA LEU A 101 -8.30 -13.84 0.44
C LEU A 101 -8.01 -12.87 1.59
N PRO A 102 -7.46 -13.38 2.71
CA PRO A 102 -7.13 -12.54 3.84
C PRO A 102 -5.83 -11.77 3.61
N PHE A 103 -5.81 -10.51 4.01
CA PHE A 103 -4.61 -9.68 4.07
C PHE A 103 -4.36 -9.15 5.49
N GLU A 104 -3.12 -8.69 5.69
CA GLU A 104 -2.69 -7.92 6.85
C GLU A 104 -1.92 -6.72 6.34
N GLY A 105 -2.04 -5.60 7.06
CA GLY A 105 -1.32 -4.40 6.67
C GLY A 105 -1.48 -3.29 7.68
N TYR A 106 -1.19 -2.09 7.25
CA TYR A 106 -1.37 -0.89 8.04
C TYR A 106 -1.73 0.29 7.15
N GLU A 107 -2.49 1.22 7.71
CA GLU A 107 -2.81 2.49 7.09
C GLU A 107 -2.01 3.61 7.76
N ILE A 108 -1.41 4.47 6.98
CA ILE A 108 -0.77 5.71 7.43
C ILE A 108 -1.00 6.77 6.37
N HIS A 109 -1.98 7.65 6.58
CA HIS A 109 -2.30 8.71 5.63
C HIS A 109 -2.94 9.92 6.32
N MET A 110 -2.98 11.06 5.63
CA MET A 110 -3.62 12.30 6.08
C MET A 110 -4.84 12.66 5.20
N GLY A 111 -4.98 12.07 4.05
CA GLY A 111 -6.10 12.29 3.15
C GLY A 111 -7.31 11.45 3.52
N LYS A 112 -8.50 12.00 3.34
CA LYS A 112 -9.75 11.26 3.31
C LYS A 112 -10.22 11.15 1.86
N THR A 113 -10.33 9.92 1.37
CA THR A 113 -10.83 9.63 0.03
C THR A 113 -12.29 9.23 0.08
N GLU A 114 -13.08 9.88 -0.75
CA GLU A 114 -14.49 9.57 -0.98
C GLU A 114 -14.63 8.79 -2.29
N LEU A 115 -15.35 7.68 -2.26
CA LEU A 115 -15.74 6.93 -3.43
C LEU A 115 -16.97 7.61 -4.06
N LEU A 116 -16.86 7.97 -5.33
CA LEU A 116 -17.96 8.55 -6.09
C LEU A 116 -18.82 7.46 -6.71
N GLU A 117 -18.16 6.41 -7.27
CA GLU A 117 -18.82 5.26 -7.88
C GLU A 117 -17.90 4.02 -7.74
N GLY A 118 -18.48 2.83 -7.65
CA GLY A 118 -17.76 1.55 -7.62
C GLY A 118 -17.92 0.78 -6.32
N CYS A 119 -17.23 -0.38 -6.24
CA CYS A 119 -17.24 -1.24 -5.06
C CYS A 119 -15.92 -1.13 -4.31
N PRO A 120 -15.95 -1.15 -2.97
CA PRO A 120 -14.72 -1.19 -2.17
C PRO A 120 -13.87 -2.41 -2.51
N MET A 121 -12.56 -2.20 -2.60
CA MET A 121 -11.59 -3.25 -2.88
C MET A 121 -11.40 -4.19 -1.68
N ASN A 122 -11.46 -3.66 -0.48
CA ASN A 122 -11.11 -4.35 0.76
C ASN A 122 -12.23 -4.24 1.80
N GLN A 123 -12.41 -5.31 2.56
CA GLN A 123 -13.25 -5.34 3.76
C GLN A 123 -12.32 -5.49 4.98
N ILE A 124 -12.35 -4.52 5.87
CA ILE A 124 -11.55 -4.49 7.09
C ILE A 124 -12.41 -5.08 8.22
N HIS A 125 -11.93 -6.16 8.84
CA HIS A 125 -12.68 -6.90 9.86
C HIS A 125 -12.23 -6.58 11.27
N ASP A 126 -10.96 -6.24 11.48
CA ASP A 126 -10.43 -5.94 12.81
C ASP A 126 -9.25 -4.98 12.74
N THR A 127 -9.19 -4.10 13.73
CA THR A 127 -8.01 -3.32 14.03
C THR A 127 -7.32 -3.99 15.22
N VAL A 128 -6.06 -4.39 15.06
CA VAL A 128 -5.34 -5.14 16.10
C VAL A 128 -5.29 -4.35 17.40
N LYS A 129 -5.98 -4.83 18.43
CA LYS A 129 -5.80 -4.34 19.78
C LYS A 129 -4.36 -4.63 20.25
N LYS A 130 -3.66 -3.60 20.67
CA LYS A 130 -2.45 -3.74 21.46
C LYS A 130 -2.75 -4.53 22.75
N LYS A 131 -2.27 -5.78 22.83
CA LYS A 131 -1.99 -6.42 24.10
C LYS A 131 -0.50 -6.67 24.35
N ASP A 132 0.34 -6.60 23.33
CA ASP A 132 1.75 -7.02 23.42
C ASP A 132 2.75 -6.06 22.78
N ARG A 133 2.83 -4.85 23.22
CA ARG A 133 4.03 -3.98 23.26
C ARG A 133 3.62 -2.52 23.33
N GLN A 134 4.05 -1.84 24.37
CA GLN A 134 4.00 -0.38 24.48
C GLN A 134 4.86 0.23 23.37
N ILE A 135 4.24 0.63 22.28
CA ILE A 135 4.83 1.62 21.37
C ILE A 135 4.30 2.96 21.90
N PRO A 136 5.17 3.87 22.40
CA PRO A 136 4.74 5.22 22.73
C PRO A 136 4.14 5.85 21.48
N ASP A 137 3.14 6.71 21.63
CA ASP A 137 2.51 7.53 20.59
C ASP A 137 1.48 6.89 19.65
N MET A 138 0.86 5.77 20.01
CA MET A 138 -0.39 5.36 19.37
C MET A 138 -1.57 5.60 20.32
N GLU A 139 -2.41 6.54 19.96
CA GLU A 139 -3.70 6.77 20.62
C GLU A 139 -4.58 5.52 20.55
N PRO A 140 -5.38 5.22 21.59
CA PRO A 140 -6.33 4.11 21.57
C PRO A 140 -7.57 4.55 20.82
N GLU A 141 -7.54 4.62 19.49
CA GLU A 141 -8.67 5.06 18.73
C GLU A 141 -9.52 3.91 18.17
N ASN A 142 -10.79 4.12 18.42
CA ASN A 142 -12.00 3.62 17.75
C ASN A 142 -11.86 2.29 16.99
N ARG A 143 -12.46 1.26 17.57
CA ARG A 143 -12.85 0.07 16.85
C ARG A 143 -13.67 0.48 15.63
N ILE A 144 -13.10 0.32 14.46
CA ILE A 144 -13.86 0.29 13.24
C ILE A 144 -14.31 -1.16 13.07
N GLU A 145 -15.49 -1.47 13.54
CA GLU A 145 -16.15 -2.74 13.22
C GLU A 145 -16.61 -2.61 11.75
N ASN A 146 -16.08 -3.48 10.88
CA ASN A 146 -16.45 -3.60 9.48
C ASN A 146 -16.41 -2.29 8.67
N SER A 147 -15.23 -1.82 8.38
CA SER A 147 -15.01 -0.74 7.42
C SER A 147 -14.53 -1.28 6.07
N THR A 148 -14.55 -0.42 5.08
CA THR A 148 -14.06 -0.73 3.74
C THR A 148 -12.93 0.21 3.36
N ASP A 149 -12.02 -0.27 2.51
CA ASP A 149 -10.93 0.53 1.97
C ASP A 149 -10.76 0.29 0.48
N GLY A 150 -10.28 1.32 -0.19
CA GLY A 150 -9.88 1.25 -1.58
C GLY A 150 -11.03 1.05 -2.56
N ILE A 151 -10.68 0.94 -3.82
CA ILE A 151 -11.60 0.73 -4.94
C ILE A 151 -10.89 -0.05 -6.05
N SER A 152 -11.66 -0.83 -6.80
CA SER A 152 -11.23 -1.41 -8.07
C SER A 152 -12.12 -0.94 -9.21
N HIS A 153 -11.52 -0.54 -10.33
CA HIS A 153 -12.21 -0.22 -11.57
C HIS A 153 -11.46 -0.86 -12.75
N GLY A 154 -12.08 -1.87 -13.38
CA GLY A 154 -11.41 -2.65 -14.42
C GLY A 154 -10.12 -3.31 -13.90
N ASN A 155 -8.97 -2.92 -14.46
CA ASN A 155 -7.64 -3.35 -14.01
C ASN A 155 -6.88 -2.26 -13.23
N VAL A 156 -7.57 -1.29 -12.67
CA VAL A 156 -6.99 -0.26 -11.79
C VAL A 156 -7.45 -0.49 -10.37
N TYR A 157 -6.50 -0.52 -9.45
CA TYR A 157 -6.71 -0.88 -8.05
C TYR A 157 -6.06 0.16 -7.14
N GLY A 158 -6.80 0.65 -6.17
CA GLY A 158 -6.31 1.65 -5.22
C GLY A 158 -6.66 1.28 -3.79
N THR A 159 -5.72 1.43 -2.86
CA THR A 159 -5.90 1.13 -1.42
C THR A 159 -4.99 2.00 -0.56
N TYR A 160 -5.41 2.28 0.67
CA TYR A 160 -4.54 2.88 1.68
C TYR A 160 -3.66 1.88 2.41
N ILE A 161 -3.92 0.59 2.23
CA ILE A 161 -3.28 -0.47 3.01
C ILE A 161 -1.87 -0.73 2.50
N HIS A 162 -0.88 -0.38 3.32
CA HIS A 162 0.51 -0.78 3.11
C HIS A 162 0.71 -2.24 3.54
N GLY A 163 1.59 -2.96 2.84
CA GLY A 163 1.86 -4.38 3.11
C GLY A 163 0.81 -5.32 2.53
N ILE A 164 -0.14 -4.83 1.73
CA ILE A 164 -1.20 -5.66 1.12
C ILE A 164 -0.65 -6.80 0.26
N PHE A 165 0.58 -6.65 -0.24
CA PHE A 165 1.30 -7.68 -1.02
C PHE A 165 2.28 -8.52 -0.19
N ASP A 166 2.30 -8.39 1.14
CA ASP A 166 3.28 -9.09 1.99
C ASP A 166 2.97 -10.58 2.16
N LYS A 167 1.75 -11.04 1.88
CA LYS A 167 1.40 -12.46 1.95
C LYS A 167 1.74 -13.17 0.64
N GLU A 168 2.47 -14.28 0.75
CA GLU A 168 2.90 -15.11 -0.37
C GLU A 168 1.77 -15.47 -1.33
N LYS A 169 0.62 -15.91 -0.79
CA LYS A 169 -0.54 -16.29 -1.60
C LYS A 169 -1.05 -15.15 -2.47
N ILE A 170 -1.03 -13.91 -1.96
CA ILE A 170 -1.46 -12.72 -2.72
C ILE A 170 -0.52 -12.46 -3.90
N VAL A 171 0.79 -12.51 -3.65
CA VAL A 171 1.80 -12.32 -4.70
C VAL A 171 1.70 -13.42 -5.75
N SER A 172 1.57 -14.68 -5.32
CA SER A 172 1.45 -15.83 -6.22
C SER A 172 0.24 -15.71 -7.14
N GLU A 173 -0.93 -15.32 -6.63
CA GLU A 173 -2.13 -15.15 -7.45
C GLU A 173 -1.99 -13.98 -8.45
N ILE A 174 -1.36 -12.87 -8.04
CA ILE A 174 -1.08 -11.76 -8.97
C ILE A 174 -0.13 -12.21 -10.09
N VAL A 175 0.97 -12.87 -9.75
CA VAL A 175 1.95 -13.34 -10.72
C VAL A 175 1.34 -14.38 -11.67
N LYS A 176 0.55 -15.31 -11.13
CA LYS A 176 -0.20 -16.30 -11.91
C LYS A 176 -1.14 -15.62 -12.90
N SER A 177 -1.98 -14.70 -12.45
CA SER A 177 -2.90 -13.97 -13.32
C SER A 177 -2.19 -13.16 -14.42
N LEU A 178 -1.02 -12.58 -14.12
CA LEU A 178 -0.20 -11.88 -15.10
C LEU A 178 0.42 -12.84 -16.13
N ALA A 179 0.86 -14.01 -15.69
CA ALA A 179 1.44 -15.05 -16.56
C ALA A 179 0.37 -15.64 -17.49
N GLU A 180 -0.79 -16.00 -16.97
CA GLU A 180 -1.94 -16.49 -17.75
C GLU A 180 -2.35 -15.48 -18.82
N LYS A 181 -2.39 -14.19 -18.48
CA LYS A 181 -2.70 -13.12 -19.45
C LYS A 181 -1.66 -13.04 -20.58
N LYS A 182 -0.44 -13.53 -20.36
CA LYS A 182 0.62 -13.63 -21.37
C LYS A 182 0.65 -14.98 -22.09
N GLY A 183 -0.21 -15.91 -21.73
CA GLY A 183 -0.21 -17.27 -22.27
C GLY A 183 0.99 -18.10 -21.77
N LEU A 184 1.57 -17.76 -20.61
CA LEU A 184 2.64 -18.51 -19.97
C LEU A 184 2.04 -19.55 -19.02
N SER A 185 2.52 -20.79 -19.11
CA SER A 185 2.22 -21.83 -18.11
C SER A 185 3.08 -21.61 -16.87
N MET A 186 2.44 -21.59 -15.70
CA MET A 186 3.10 -21.36 -14.42
C MET A 186 3.02 -22.62 -13.55
N GLU A 187 3.57 -23.73 -14.03
CA GLU A 187 3.57 -24.98 -13.29
C GLU A 187 4.45 -24.92 -12.01
N GLU A 188 5.33 -23.91 -11.89
CA GLU A 188 6.31 -23.78 -10.80
C GLU A 188 6.59 -22.32 -10.39
N VAL A 189 5.59 -21.48 -10.16
CA VAL A 189 5.87 -20.23 -9.45
C VAL A 189 5.77 -20.47 -7.96
N GLU A 190 6.90 -20.80 -7.37
CA GLU A 190 7.06 -20.73 -5.92
C GLU A 190 7.06 -19.26 -5.49
N GLY A 191 6.14 -18.89 -4.60
CA GLY A 191 6.15 -17.58 -3.97
C GLY A 191 7.40 -17.42 -3.11
N VAL A 192 7.93 -16.20 -3.05
CA VAL A 192 9.00 -15.87 -2.10
C VAL A 192 8.39 -15.81 -0.71
N ASP A 193 8.87 -16.64 0.22
CA ASP A 193 8.58 -16.48 1.64
C ASP A 193 9.21 -15.16 2.13
N LEU A 194 8.43 -14.08 2.06
CA LEU A 194 8.89 -12.75 2.43
C LEU A 194 9.29 -12.67 3.91
N LYS A 195 8.69 -13.49 4.77
CA LYS A 195 9.04 -13.53 6.19
C LYS A 195 10.42 -14.14 6.39
N ALA A 196 10.67 -15.31 5.80
CA ALA A 196 11.99 -15.93 5.84
C ALA A 196 13.07 -15.04 5.20
N PHE A 197 12.74 -14.38 4.08
CA PHE A 197 13.63 -13.42 3.44
C PHE A 197 13.94 -12.23 4.38
N LYS A 198 12.95 -11.61 5.02
CA LYS A 198 13.16 -10.51 5.98
C LYS A 198 14.04 -10.94 7.15
N GLU A 199 13.81 -12.13 7.73
CA GLU A 199 14.66 -12.65 8.82
C GLU A 199 16.11 -12.83 8.36
N SER A 200 16.35 -13.39 7.18
CA SER A 200 17.70 -13.51 6.63
C SER A 200 18.40 -12.16 6.43
N GLN A 201 17.65 -11.11 6.06
CA GLN A 201 18.19 -9.76 5.90
C GLN A 201 18.50 -9.13 7.28
N TYR A 202 17.70 -9.42 8.31
CA TYR A 202 18.01 -8.97 9.67
C TYR A 202 19.27 -9.66 10.22
N ASP A 203 19.47 -10.95 9.96
CA ASP A 203 20.70 -11.66 10.33
C ASP A 203 21.91 -11.06 9.63
N LEU A 204 21.81 -10.81 8.31
CA LEU A 204 22.88 -10.16 7.55
C LEU A 204 23.22 -8.76 8.09
N LEU A 205 22.20 -7.96 8.43
CA LEU A 205 22.39 -6.66 9.04
C LEU A 205 23.07 -6.78 10.40
N ALA A 206 22.59 -7.69 11.26
CA ALA A 206 23.15 -7.93 12.59
C ALA A 206 24.63 -8.34 12.50
N ASP A 207 24.98 -9.22 11.57
CA ASP A 207 26.36 -9.67 11.37
C ASP A 207 27.24 -8.53 10.83
N THR A 208 26.71 -7.71 9.94
CA THR A 208 27.40 -6.52 9.42
C THR A 208 27.69 -5.53 10.55
N LEU A 209 26.70 -5.26 11.41
CA LEU A 209 26.88 -4.37 12.57
C LEU A 209 27.91 -4.94 13.56
N ARG A 210 27.84 -6.23 13.89
CA ARG A 210 28.81 -6.90 14.79
C ARG A 210 30.23 -6.83 14.25
N LYS A 211 30.39 -6.90 12.93
CA LYS A 211 31.71 -6.87 12.28
C LYS A 211 32.34 -5.47 12.26
N HIS A 212 31.52 -4.42 12.18
CA HIS A 212 31.99 -3.06 11.92
C HIS A 212 31.83 -2.09 13.10
N LEU A 213 31.13 -2.48 14.17
CA LEU A 213 30.91 -1.64 15.34
C LEU A 213 31.54 -2.26 16.59
N ASP A 214 31.98 -1.41 17.51
CA ASP A 214 32.36 -1.85 18.88
C ASP A 214 31.11 -2.19 19.70
N MET A 215 30.61 -3.43 19.50
CA MET A 215 29.42 -3.92 20.17
C MET A 215 29.56 -3.91 21.71
N LYS A 216 30.80 -4.05 22.26
CA LYS A 216 31.02 -4.00 23.69
C LYS A 216 30.75 -2.60 24.25
N ALA A 217 31.27 -1.57 23.58
CA ALA A 217 30.99 -0.19 23.94
C ALA A 217 29.51 0.14 23.85
N ILE A 218 28.82 -0.34 22.81
CA ILE A 218 27.38 -0.15 22.63
C ILE A 218 26.60 -0.78 23.78
N TYR A 219 26.88 -2.04 24.14
CA TYR A 219 26.21 -2.73 25.25
C TYR A 219 26.46 -2.04 26.59
N GLN A 220 27.66 -1.50 26.80
CA GLN A 220 27.97 -0.71 28.01
C GLN A 220 27.14 0.58 28.10
N ILE A 221 27.01 1.31 26.98
CA ILE A 221 26.16 2.52 26.89
C ILE A 221 24.69 2.20 27.16
N MET A 222 24.22 1.04 26.69
CA MET A 222 22.85 0.56 26.90
C MET A 222 22.59 0.02 28.31
N GLY A 223 23.61 -0.03 29.18
CA GLY A 223 23.52 -0.61 30.54
C GLY A 223 23.38 -2.14 30.54
N MET A 224 23.68 -2.81 29.44
CA MET A 224 23.64 -4.26 29.31
C MET A 224 25.03 -4.80 29.74
N GLN A 225 25.09 -5.37 30.92
CA GLN A 225 26.28 -6.15 31.33
C GLN A 225 26.23 -7.53 30.68
N LYS A 226 27.25 -7.88 29.93
CA LYS A 226 27.62 -9.26 29.58
C LYS A 226 28.94 -9.57 30.19
#